data_50a7607af152ef07aec0b015d91c4f18
#
_entry.id   50a7607af152ef07aec0b015d91c4f18
#
_cell.length_a   1.000
_cell.length_b   1.000
_cell.length_c   1.000
_cell.angle_alpha   90.00
_cell.angle_beta   90.00
_cell.angle_gamma   90.00
#
_symmetry.space_group_name_H-M   'P 1'
#
loop_
_entity.id
_entity.type
_entity.pdbx_description
1 polymer ?
#
loop_
_entity_poly.entity_id
_entity_poly.type
_entity_poly.pdbx_seq_one_letter_code
_entity_poly.pdbx_strand_id
1 'polypeptide(L)'
;MYRHDPSERIAIFIDGENIHYSAKHMNMRLDYIKMCKALAGDRRLIRATFYTAISNQSEGKIDFINFLRLNGFRVVTKELRSFTEAETQQRFFRGNLDLDIAIDIYEMLPGLDTVILCSGDGDFVRLVESISRHGKHVEVCALREMTSTDLIAVSDEYIDLGTMRDHLALDAPPPERREDGPPQSQIRNDLDSARIDYNAIEY
;
A
#
# COMPACT_ATOMS: atom_id res chain seq x y z
N MET A 1 -0.41 -20.00 18.27
CA MET A 1 -1.05 -18.69 18.15
C MET A 1 -0.14 -17.68 18.81
N TYR A 2 0.59 -16.92 18.03
CA TYR A 2 1.51 -15.89 18.53
C TYR A 2 0.65 -14.80 19.18
N ARG A 3 0.92 -14.45 20.43
CA ARG A 3 0.21 -13.37 21.12
C ARG A 3 1.03 -12.11 20.90
N HIS A 4 0.52 -11.19 20.12
CA HIS A 4 1.15 -9.88 19.95
C HIS A 4 1.19 -9.12 21.28
N ASP A 5 2.36 -8.56 21.59
CA ASP A 5 2.54 -7.71 22.77
C ASP A 5 2.17 -6.26 22.40
N PRO A 6 1.28 -5.58 23.15
CA PRO A 6 0.96 -4.16 22.89
C PRO A 6 2.18 -3.21 22.92
N SER A 7 3.26 -3.60 23.58
CA SER A 7 4.52 -2.82 23.59
C SER A 7 5.38 -3.03 22.34
N GLU A 8 5.06 -4.02 21.51
CA GLU A 8 5.78 -4.37 20.31
C GLU A 8 5.76 -3.22 19.29
N ARG A 9 6.94 -2.79 18.88
CA ARG A 9 7.14 -1.68 17.94
C ARG A 9 7.14 -2.23 16.52
N ILE A 10 6.14 -1.84 15.77
CA ILE A 10 5.98 -2.29 14.38
C ILE A 10 6.09 -1.13 13.40
N ALA A 11 6.52 -1.42 12.18
CA ALA A 11 6.36 -0.54 11.04
C ALA A 11 5.80 -1.32 9.85
N ILE A 12 4.97 -0.64 9.05
CA ILE A 12 4.30 -1.20 7.89
C ILE A 12 4.87 -0.53 6.64
N PHE A 13 5.36 -1.35 5.70
CA PHE A 13 5.93 -0.93 4.43
C PHE A 13 5.05 -1.46 3.30
N ILE A 14 4.42 -0.55 2.55
CA ILE A 14 3.40 -0.90 1.57
C ILE A 14 3.93 -0.64 0.18
N ASP A 15 4.17 -1.70 -0.58
CA ASP A 15 4.36 -1.63 -2.02
C ASP A 15 3.00 -1.32 -2.66
N GLY A 16 2.82 -0.03 -2.98
CA GLY A 16 1.53 0.47 -3.44
C GLY A 16 1.08 -0.16 -4.75
N GLU A 17 2.01 -0.48 -5.64
CA GLU A 17 1.69 -1.09 -6.94
C GLU A 17 1.24 -2.55 -6.76
N ASN A 18 1.99 -3.34 -5.99
CA ASN A 18 1.65 -4.73 -5.72
C ASN A 18 0.29 -4.87 -5.03
N ILE A 19 0.06 -4.06 -3.99
CA ILE A 19 -1.21 -4.08 -3.24
C ILE A 19 -2.38 -3.53 -4.08
N HIS A 20 -2.15 -2.53 -4.92
CA HIS A 20 -3.17 -2.03 -5.86
C HIS A 20 -3.60 -3.11 -6.86
N TYR A 21 -2.64 -3.80 -7.48
CA TYR A 21 -2.95 -4.91 -8.38
C TYR A 21 -3.69 -6.04 -7.68
N SER A 22 -3.33 -6.34 -6.42
CA SER A 22 -4.04 -7.30 -5.59
C SER A 22 -5.49 -6.89 -5.34
N ALA A 23 -5.74 -5.63 -5.00
CA ALA A 23 -7.09 -5.09 -4.82
C ALA A 23 -7.91 -5.13 -6.12
N LYS A 24 -7.29 -4.78 -7.25
CA LYS A 24 -7.91 -4.88 -8.57
C LYS A 24 -8.27 -6.32 -8.94
N HIS A 25 -7.38 -7.28 -8.66
CA HIS A 25 -7.65 -8.71 -8.87
C HIS A 25 -8.86 -9.19 -8.04
N MET A 26 -8.98 -8.72 -6.81
CA MET A 26 -10.13 -8.98 -5.95
C MET A 26 -11.39 -8.20 -6.34
N ASN A 27 -11.34 -7.36 -7.39
CA ASN A 27 -12.42 -6.45 -7.79
C ASN A 27 -12.95 -5.63 -6.62
N MET A 28 -12.05 -5.00 -5.86
CA MET A 28 -12.38 -4.17 -4.70
C MET A 28 -11.55 -2.89 -4.65
N ARG A 29 -12.08 -1.89 -3.95
CA ARG A 29 -11.34 -0.69 -3.55
C ARG A 29 -10.87 -0.87 -2.13
N LEU A 30 -9.56 -0.74 -1.91
CA LEU A 30 -8.94 -1.02 -0.63
C LEU A 30 -8.85 0.24 0.24
N ASP A 31 -9.31 0.15 1.48
CA ASP A 31 -9.08 1.17 2.51
C ASP A 31 -7.74 0.91 3.22
N TYR A 32 -6.72 1.65 2.81
CA TYR A 32 -5.37 1.52 3.38
C TYR A 32 -5.30 1.89 4.86
N ILE A 33 -6.20 2.76 5.35
CA ILE A 33 -6.25 3.13 6.77
C ILE A 33 -6.80 1.95 7.58
N LYS A 34 -7.89 1.33 7.12
CA LYS A 34 -8.43 0.12 7.75
C LYS A 34 -7.41 -1.02 7.71
N MET A 35 -6.70 -1.18 6.57
CA MET A 35 -5.66 -2.20 6.43
C MET A 35 -4.54 -2.01 7.47
N CYS A 36 -3.97 -0.81 7.58
CA CYS A 36 -2.93 -0.55 8.57
C CYS A 36 -3.41 -0.75 10.01
N LYS A 37 -4.65 -0.35 10.32
CA LYS A 37 -5.23 -0.58 11.65
C LYS A 37 -5.40 -2.07 11.95
N ALA A 38 -5.88 -2.84 10.99
CA ALA A 38 -6.07 -4.28 11.14
C ALA A 38 -4.73 -5.02 11.29
N LEU A 39 -3.72 -4.65 10.48
CA LEU A 39 -2.37 -5.21 10.57
C LEU A 39 -1.66 -4.81 11.87
N ALA A 40 -1.84 -3.58 12.34
CA ALA A 40 -1.24 -3.14 13.59
C ALA A 40 -1.86 -3.84 14.80
N GLY A 41 -3.18 -4.08 14.78
CA GLY A 41 -3.90 -4.54 15.96
C GLY A 41 -3.70 -3.57 17.14
N ASP A 42 -3.40 -4.13 18.32
CA ASP A 42 -3.11 -3.36 19.53
C ASP A 42 -1.61 -2.98 19.68
N ARG A 43 -0.76 -3.34 18.71
CA ARG A 43 0.68 -3.08 18.74
C ARG A 43 0.99 -1.61 18.51
N ARG A 44 2.16 -1.18 18.95
CA ARG A 44 2.64 0.20 18.77
C ARG A 44 3.12 0.42 17.32
N LEU A 45 2.26 0.97 16.48
CA LEU A 45 2.63 1.37 15.13
C LEU A 45 3.56 2.60 15.18
N ILE A 46 4.82 2.41 14.81
CA ILE A 46 5.82 3.48 14.72
C ILE A 46 5.62 4.27 13.43
N ARG A 47 5.36 3.57 12.31
CA ARG A 47 5.19 4.18 10.99
C ARG A 47 4.48 3.26 10.02
N ALA A 48 3.65 3.85 9.16
CA ALA A 48 3.19 3.26 7.91
C ALA A 48 3.79 4.06 6.75
N THR A 49 4.50 3.40 5.83
CA THR A 49 5.08 4.01 4.64
C THR A 49 4.47 3.40 3.40
N PHE A 50 4.00 4.25 2.50
CA PHE A 50 3.42 3.87 1.21
C PHE A 50 4.37 4.26 0.09
N TYR A 51 4.71 3.32 -0.77
CA TYR A 51 5.63 3.51 -1.89
C TYR A 51 4.85 3.44 -3.19
N THR A 52 5.03 4.42 -4.06
CA THR A 52 4.33 4.44 -5.35
C THR A 52 5.09 5.25 -6.40
N ALA A 53 5.01 4.81 -7.63
CA ALA A 53 5.51 5.58 -8.75
C ALA A 53 4.47 6.62 -9.19
N ILE A 54 4.90 7.79 -9.62
CA ILE A 54 4.01 8.86 -10.13
C ILE A 54 4.37 9.20 -11.58
N SER A 55 3.34 9.44 -12.39
CA SER A 55 3.49 10.07 -13.69
C SER A 55 3.01 11.52 -13.62
N ASN A 56 3.58 12.39 -14.45
CA ASN A 56 3.25 13.83 -14.44
C ASN A 56 1.80 14.16 -14.87
N GLN A 57 0.95 13.16 -15.14
CA GLN A 57 -0.38 13.33 -15.73
C GLN A 57 -1.54 12.83 -14.85
N SER A 58 -1.29 12.38 -13.61
CA SER A 58 -2.34 11.77 -12.78
C SER A 58 -2.76 12.67 -11.63
N GLU A 59 -3.69 13.60 -11.87
CA GLU A 59 -4.26 14.46 -10.80
C GLU A 59 -4.87 13.62 -9.65
N GLY A 60 -5.66 12.60 -9.95
CA GLY A 60 -6.25 11.73 -8.94
C GLY A 60 -5.24 10.99 -8.07
N LYS A 61 -4.05 10.68 -8.61
CA LYS A 61 -2.98 10.06 -7.83
C LYS A 61 -2.35 11.04 -6.84
N ILE A 62 -2.26 12.32 -7.20
CA ILE A 62 -1.76 13.38 -6.31
C ILE A 62 -2.72 13.55 -5.13
N ASP A 63 -4.02 13.57 -5.39
CA ASP A 63 -5.04 13.69 -4.34
C ASP A 63 -5.01 12.50 -3.39
N PHE A 64 -4.85 11.29 -3.92
CA PHE A 64 -4.68 10.09 -3.11
C PHE A 64 -3.42 10.15 -2.23
N ILE A 65 -2.28 10.58 -2.78
CA ILE A 65 -1.04 10.77 -2.01
C ILE A 65 -1.24 11.77 -0.88
N ASN A 66 -1.89 12.89 -1.15
CA ASN A 66 -2.18 13.91 -0.16
C ASN A 66 -3.12 13.39 0.93
N PHE A 67 -4.14 12.62 0.54
CA PHE A 67 -5.01 11.94 1.49
C PHE A 67 -4.22 11.01 2.43
N LEU A 68 -3.35 10.16 1.90
CA LEU A 68 -2.52 9.28 2.72
C LEU A 68 -1.64 10.07 3.70
N ARG A 69 -1.01 11.16 3.24
CA ARG A 69 -0.18 12.03 4.08
C ARG A 69 -0.98 12.66 5.21
N LEU A 70 -2.18 13.15 4.92
CA LEU A 70 -3.09 13.73 5.93
C LEU A 70 -3.56 12.69 6.96
N ASN A 71 -3.57 11.41 6.59
CA ASN A 71 -3.92 10.30 7.48
C ASN A 71 -2.70 9.63 8.14
N GLY A 72 -1.54 10.31 8.18
CA GLY A 72 -0.39 9.88 8.95
C GLY A 72 0.58 8.93 8.24
N PHE A 73 0.37 8.66 6.94
CA PHE A 73 1.33 7.88 6.17
C PHE A 73 2.55 8.72 5.76
N ARG A 74 3.73 8.12 5.82
CA ARG A 74 4.85 8.58 5.00
C ARG A 74 4.59 8.07 3.58
N VAL A 75 4.70 8.94 2.57
CA VAL A 75 4.57 8.54 1.18
C VAL A 75 5.87 8.83 0.45
N VAL A 76 6.48 7.76 -0.06
CA VAL A 76 7.67 7.80 -0.91
C VAL A 76 7.21 7.67 -2.36
N THR A 77 7.62 8.64 -3.18
CA THR A 77 7.22 8.67 -4.60
C THR A 77 8.44 8.66 -5.49
N LYS A 78 8.34 7.98 -6.62
CA LYS A 78 9.36 7.96 -7.66
C LYS A 78 8.74 8.29 -9.01
N GLU A 79 9.38 9.18 -9.77
CA GLU A 79 8.90 9.50 -11.11
C GLU A 79 9.04 8.29 -12.04
N LEU A 80 7.95 7.95 -12.74
CA LEU A 80 7.97 6.97 -13.81
C LEU A 80 8.82 7.50 -14.96
N ARG A 81 9.94 6.85 -15.21
CA ARG A 81 10.76 7.13 -16.38
C ARG A 81 10.30 6.23 -17.54
N SER A 82 9.80 6.84 -18.61
CA SER A 82 9.52 6.12 -19.83
C SER A 82 10.80 6.00 -20.67
N PHE A 83 11.11 4.78 -21.08
CA PHE A 83 12.16 4.51 -22.07
C PHE A 83 11.47 3.94 -23.33
N THR A 84 11.79 4.51 -24.47
CA THR A 84 11.37 3.94 -25.76
C THR A 84 12.52 3.11 -26.27
N GLU A 85 12.30 1.82 -26.44
CA GLU A 85 13.28 0.95 -27.05
C GLU A 85 13.37 1.27 -28.55
N ALA A 86 14.58 1.54 -29.01
CA ALA A 86 14.80 2.05 -30.38
C ALA A 86 14.39 1.02 -31.46
N GLU A 87 14.49 -0.29 -31.15
CA GLU A 87 14.23 -1.36 -32.10
C GLU A 87 12.74 -1.75 -32.19
N THR A 88 12.00 -1.72 -31.07
CA THR A 88 10.61 -2.20 -31.01
C THR A 88 9.58 -1.07 -30.94
N GLN A 89 10.00 0.19 -30.74
CA GLN A 89 9.13 1.35 -30.48
C GLN A 89 8.22 1.14 -29.25
N GLN A 90 8.48 0.13 -28.42
CA GLN A 90 7.73 -0.10 -27.20
C GLN A 90 8.18 0.85 -26.07
N ARG A 91 7.22 1.44 -25.37
CA ARG A 91 7.47 2.24 -24.18
C ARG A 91 7.51 1.33 -22.96
N PHE A 92 8.64 1.35 -22.28
CA PHE A 92 8.80 0.70 -20.97
C PHE A 92 8.77 1.77 -19.87
N PHE A 93 8.07 1.47 -18.79
CA PHE A 93 8.04 2.32 -17.60
C PHE A 93 8.88 1.66 -16.51
N ARG A 94 9.80 2.41 -15.92
CA ARG A 94 10.58 1.97 -14.76
C ARG A 94 10.31 2.91 -13.59
N GLY A 95 9.77 2.37 -12.52
CA GLY A 95 9.53 3.07 -11.26
C GLY A 95 9.67 2.12 -10.06
N ASN A 96 10.58 1.09 -10.18
CA ASN A 96 10.78 0.12 -9.12
C ASN A 96 11.28 0.81 -7.84
N LEU A 97 10.56 0.58 -6.74
CA LEU A 97 10.78 1.14 -5.41
C LEU A 97 11.31 0.11 -4.41
N ASP A 98 11.59 -1.15 -4.83
CA ASP A 98 12.00 -2.24 -3.94
C ASP A 98 13.28 -1.89 -3.18
N LEU A 99 14.22 -1.22 -3.85
CA LEU A 99 15.44 -0.74 -3.20
C LEU A 99 15.13 0.34 -2.16
N ASP A 100 14.22 1.26 -2.45
CA ASP A 100 13.80 2.32 -1.54
C ASP A 100 13.11 1.69 -0.30
N ILE A 101 12.25 0.69 -0.51
CA ILE A 101 11.62 -0.10 0.56
C ILE A 101 12.69 -0.79 1.41
N ALA A 102 13.65 -1.47 0.77
CA ALA A 102 14.69 -2.20 1.48
C ALA A 102 15.57 -1.27 2.33
N ILE A 103 15.96 -0.12 1.81
CA ILE A 103 16.76 0.87 2.52
C ILE A 103 15.99 1.42 3.72
N ASP A 104 14.74 1.86 3.52
CA ASP A 104 13.91 2.41 4.60
C ASP A 104 13.67 1.38 5.72
N ILE A 105 13.48 0.09 5.38
CA ILE A 105 13.39 -0.98 6.37
C ILE A 105 14.67 -1.08 7.20
N TYR A 106 15.83 -1.15 6.51
CA TYR A 106 17.12 -1.29 7.21
C TYR A 106 17.44 -0.10 8.12
N GLU A 107 17.11 1.13 7.70
CA GLU A 107 17.30 2.33 8.51
C GLU A 107 16.43 2.30 9.79
N MET A 108 15.26 1.67 9.72
CA MET A 108 14.31 1.61 10.85
C MET A 108 14.53 0.40 11.75
N LEU A 109 15.23 -0.65 11.31
CA LEU A 109 15.41 -1.91 12.06
C LEU A 109 15.81 -1.75 13.54
N PRO A 110 16.74 -0.83 13.92
CA PRO A 110 17.10 -0.67 15.33
C PRO A 110 15.95 -0.24 16.23
N GLY A 111 14.94 0.42 15.65
CA GLY A 111 13.78 0.93 16.39
C GLY A 111 12.55 0.01 16.37
N LEU A 112 12.64 -1.15 15.71
CA LEU A 112 11.50 -2.04 15.48
C LEU A 112 11.72 -3.40 16.17
N ASP A 113 10.62 -4.05 16.47
CA ASP A 113 10.57 -5.44 16.89
C ASP A 113 10.03 -6.31 15.73
N THR A 114 9.05 -5.77 14.99
CA THR A 114 8.44 -6.43 13.83
C THR A 114 8.41 -5.51 12.62
N VAL A 115 8.66 -6.08 11.45
CA VAL A 115 8.50 -5.47 10.13
C VAL A 115 7.30 -6.11 9.45
N ILE A 116 6.34 -5.30 8.99
CA ILE A 116 5.22 -5.78 8.18
C ILE A 116 5.44 -5.29 6.75
N LEU A 117 5.69 -6.22 5.84
CA LEU A 117 5.87 -5.98 4.42
C LEU A 117 4.58 -6.31 3.67
N CYS A 118 3.95 -5.29 3.08
CA CYS A 118 2.78 -5.46 2.24
C CYS A 118 3.23 -5.53 0.77
N SER A 119 3.66 -6.68 0.32
CA SER A 119 4.01 -7.04 -1.05
C SER A 119 4.05 -8.55 -1.22
N GLY A 120 3.67 -9.04 -2.40
CA GLY A 120 3.78 -10.46 -2.79
C GLY A 120 5.02 -10.75 -3.64
N ASP A 121 5.86 -9.74 -3.89
CA ASP A 121 6.99 -9.86 -4.82
C ASP A 121 8.12 -10.74 -4.26
N GLY A 122 8.51 -11.75 -5.05
CA GLY A 122 9.59 -12.66 -4.73
C GLY A 122 10.97 -12.00 -4.63
N ASP A 123 11.16 -10.82 -5.19
CA ASP A 123 12.43 -10.09 -5.09
C ASP A 123 12.75 -9.70 -3.64
N PHE A 124 11.75 -9.65 -2.77
CA PHE A 124 11.93 -9.40 -1.33
C PHE A 124 12.38 -10.62 -0.50
N VAL A 125 12.46 -11.83 -1.06
CA VAL A 125 12.89 -13.04 -0.33
C VAL A 125 14.21 -12.81 0.42
N ARG A 126 15.23 -12.28 -0.27
CA ARG A 126 16.53 -12.02 0.34
C ARG A 126 16.52 -10.95 1.42
N LEU A 127 15.64 -9.97 1.25
CA LEU A 127 15.42 -8.92 2.26
C LEU A 127 14.82 -9.54 3.54
N VAL A 128 13.73 -10.29 3.40
CA VAL A 128 13.05 -10.94 4.55
C VAL A 128 13.98 -11.86 5.30
N GLU A 129 14.70 -12.77 4.61
CA GLU A 129 15.71 -13.62 5.26
C GLU A 129 16.78 -12.81 6.01
N SER A 130 17.17 -11.66 5.45
CA SER A 130 18.19 -10.84 6.09
C SER A 130 17.67 -10.14 7.35
N ILE A 131 16.44 -9.64 7.32
CA ILE A 131 15.78 -9.01 8.47
C ILE A 131 15.62 -10.03 9.62
N SER A 132 15.15 -11.24 9.30
CA SER A 132 15.00 -12.33 10.28
C SER A 132 16.35 -12.69 10.95
N ARG A 133 17.46 -12.69 10.19
CA ARG A 133 18.80 -12.87 10.75
C ARG A 133 19.24 -11.75 11.71
N HIS A 134 18.65 -10.56 11.63
CA HIS A 134 18.85 -9.50 12.61
C HIS A 134 17.95 -9.64 13.85
N GLY A 135 17.27 -10.78 13.99
CA GLY A 135 16.41 -11.08 15.13
C GLY A 135 15.10 -10.27 15.14
N LYS A 136 14.64 -9.85 13.97
CA LYS A 136 13.34 -9.17 13.82
C LYS A 136 12.30 -10.14 13.32
N HIS A 137 11.07 -9.98 13.81
CA HIS A 137 9.92 -10.70 13.30
C HIS A 137 9.47 -10.06 11.97
N VAL A 138 9.15 -10.87 10.97
CA VAL A 138 8.75 -10.38 9.65
C VAL A 138 7.39 -10.98 9.26
N GLU A 139 6.41 -10.10 9.13
CA GLU A 139 5.09 -10.43 8.61
C GLU A 139 4.99 -9.99 7.15
N VAL A 140 4.47 -10.85 6.29
CA VAL A 140 4.19 -10.55 4.88
C VAL A 140 2.69 -10.53 4.67
N CYS A 141 2.15 -9.42 4.15
CA CYS A 141 0.74 -9.26 3.85
C CYS A 141 0.56 -9.04 2.35
N ALA A 142 -0.08 -9.97 1.66
CA ALA A 142 -0.40 -9.86 0.24
C ALA A 142 -1.52 -10.83 -0.16
N LEU A 143 -2.04 -10.69 -1.39
CA LEU A 143 -3.01 -11.63 -1.93
C LEU A 143 -2.32 -12.95 -2.27
N ARG A 144 -2.83 -14.07 -1.72
CA ARG A 144 -2.22 -15.40 -1.83
C ARG A 144 -1.89 -15.82 -3.28
N GLU A 145 -2.78 -15.53 -4.19
CA GLU A 145 -2.66 -15.91 -5.61
C GLU A 145 -1.60 -15.11 -6.36
N MET A 146 -1.19 -13.97 -5.81
CA MET A 146 -0.20 -13.05 -6.39
C MET A 146 1.09 -12.99 -5.58
N THR A 147 1.28 -13.91 -4.64
CA THR A 147 2.44 -13.92 -3.75
C THR A 147 3.38 -15.07 -4.09
N SER A 148 4.67 -14.78 -4.17
CA SER A 148 5.72 -15.77 -4.31
C SER A 148 5.67 -16.79 -3.16
N THR A 149 5.68 -18.07 -3.50
CA THR A 149 5.72 -19.15 -2.50
C THR A 149 6.99 -19.10 -1.66
N ASP A 150 8.10 -18.67 -2.25
CA ASP A 150 9.37 -18.54 -1.54
C ASP A 150 9.32 -17.38 -0.53
N LEU A 151 8.63 -16.28 -0.85
CA LEU A 151 8.44 -15.17 0.07
C LEU A 151 7.59 -15.59 1.29
N ILE A 152 6.53 -16.37 1.06
CA ILE A 152 5.72 -16.93 2.14
C ILE A 152 6.55 -17.87 3.01
N ALA A 153 7.40 -18.72 2.40
CA ALA A 153 8.18 -19.71 3.11
C ALA A 153 9.26 -19.10 4.06
N VAL A 154 9.75 -17.90 3.74
CA VAL A 154 10.78 -17.23 4.55
C VAL A 154 10.22 -16.23 5.55
N SER A 155 8.94 -15.87 5.46
CA SER A 155 8.27 -15.01 6.43
C SER A 155 7.97 -15.75 7.73
N ASP A 156 8.01 -15.04 8.87
CA ASP A 156 7.61 -15.60 10.16
C ASP A 156 6.09 -15.73 10.24
N GLU A 157 5.35 -14.81 9.62
CA GLU A 157 3.90 -14.85 9.48
C GLU A 157 3.48 -14.38 8.09
N TYR A 158 2.52 -15.08 7.50
CA TYR A 158 1.90 -14.69 6.25
C TYR A 158 0.42 -14.35 6.46
N ILE A 159 0.02 -13.13 6.06
CA ILE A 159 -1.34 -12.62 6.19
C ILE A 159 -1.93 -12.53 4.78
N ASP A 160 -2.92 -13.37 4.49
CA ASP A 160 -3.60 -13.32 3.21
C ASP A 160 -4.60 -12.16 3.16
N LEU A 161 -4.32 -11.19 2.31
CA LEU A 161 -5.18 -10.02 2.08
C LEU A 161 -6.60 -10.42 1.65
N GLY A 162 -6.74 -11.54 0.94
CA GLY A 162 -8.02 -12.08 0.50
C GLY A 162 -8.96 -12.42 1.66
N THR A 163 -8.43 -12.90 2.78
CA THR A 163 -9.21 -13.24 3.97
C THR A 163 -9.78 -12.02 4.70
N MET A 164 -9.20 -10.84 4.44
CA MET A 164 -9.59 -9.58 5.07
C MET A 164 -10.52 -8.74 4.19
N ARG A 165 -10.88 -9.22 3.01
CA ARG A 165 -11.60 -8.47 1.97
C ARG A 165 -12.78 -7.66 2.50
N ASP A 166 -13.69 -8.29 3.24
CA ASP A 166 -14.94 -7.67 3.69
C ASP A 166 -14.70 -6.56 4.73
N HIS A 167 -13.58 -6.63 5.46
CA HIS A 167 -13.19 -5.63 6.45
C HIS A 167 -12.42 -4.44 5.84
N LEU A 168 -11.76 -4.67 4.70
CA LEU A 168 -10.86 -3.71 4.08
C LEU A 168 -11.48 -2.98 2.88
N ALA A 169 -12.63 -3.44 2.40
CA ALA A 169 -13.32 -2.79 1.31
C ALA A 169 -13.75 -1.37 1.73
N LEU A 170 -13.50 -0.40 0.84
CA LEU A 170 -14.17 0.89 0.94
C LEU A 170 -15.65 0.68 0.66
N ASP A 171 -16.50 1.29 1.48
CA ASP A 171 -17.93 1.31 1.25
C ASP A 171 -18.21 1.82 -0.16
N ALA A 172 -19.11 1.16 -0.90
CA ALA A 172 -19.50 1.64 -2.21
C ALA A 172 -19.94 3.10 -2.12
N PRO A 173 -19.55 3.98 -3.06
CA PRO A 173 -20.09 5.33 -3.07
C PRO A 173 -21.64 5.20 -3.11
N PRO A 174 -22.38 6.05 -2.40
CA PRO A 174 -23.81 6.06 -2.54
C PRO A 174 -24.16 6.17 -4.03
N PRO A 175 -25.24 5.51 -4.50
CA PRO A 175 -25.62 5.54 -5.89
C PRO A 175 -25.69 7.01 -6.33
N GLU A 176 -25.02 7.31 -7.45
CA GLU A 176 -25.05 8.64 -8.05
C GLU A 176 -26.50 9.08 -8.13
N ARG A 177 -26.84 10.18 -7.49
CA ARG A 177 -28.13 10.83 -7.72
C ARG A 177 -28.12 11.23 -9.19
N ARG A 178 -28.99 10.63 -9.99
CA ARG A 178 -29.26 11.15 -11.32
C ARG A 178 -29.66 12.60 -11.15
N GLU A 179 -28.86 13.49 -11.70
CA GLU A 179 -29.16 14.91 -11.72
C GLU A 179 -30.33 15.15 -12.70
N ASP A 180 -31.53 15.04 -12.20
CA ASP A 180 -32.71 15.70 -12.79
C ASP A 180 -33.03 16.91 -11.91
N GLY A 181 -32.33 18.04 -12.12
CA GLY A 181 -32.62 19.29 -11.45
C GLY A 181 -31.65 20.41 -11.81
N PRO A 182 -32.12 21.68 -11.88
CA PRO A 182 -31.33 22.81 -12.36
C PRO A 182 -30.19 23.20 -11.41
N PRO A 183 -29.14 23.90 -11.92
CA PRO A 183 -27.92 24.16 -11.15
C PRO A 183 -28.17 25.19 -10.05
N GLN A 184 -27.86 24.84 -8.81
CA GLN A 184 -27.77 25.79 -7.70
C GLN A 184 -26.32 26.03 -7.33
N SER A 185 -25.87 27.24 -7.62
CA SER A 185 -24.68 27.87 -7.07
C SER A 185 -24.89 28.08 -5.56
N GLN A 186 -24.20 27.30 -4.74
CA GLN A 186 -23.73 27.68 -3.39
C GLN A 186 -22.98 26.49 -2.76
N ILE A 187 -21.67 26.56 -2.75
CA ILE A 187 -20.85 25.68 -1.91
C ILE A 187 -19.93 26.55 -1.08
N ARG A 188 -20.22 26.56 0.20
CA ARG A 188 -19.22 26.84 1.23
C ARG A 188 -19.37 25.80 2.33
N ASN A 189 -18.21 25.20 2.67
CA ASN A 189 -17.90 24.45 3.87
C ASN A 189 -18.47 23.04 3.97
N ASP A 190 -17.66 22.05 3.56
CA ASP A 190 -17.58 20.79 4.29
C ASP A 190 -16.22 20.14 4.04
N LEU A 191 -15.33 20.27 5.00
CA LEU A 191 -14.02 19.63 5.08
C LEU A 191 -14.11 18.12 5.39
N ASP A 192 -15.32 17.57 5.45
CA ASP A 192 -15.56 16.17 5.89
C ASP A 192 -15.86 15.18 4.76
N SER A 193 -15.76 15.57 3.49
CA SER A 193 -16.06 14.67 2.39
C SER A 193 -15.05 14.73 1.23
N ALA A 194 -13.75 14.65 1.54
CA ALA A 194 -12.75 14.37 0.51
C ALA A 194 -12.93 12.93 -0.01
N ARG A 195 -13.89 12.73 -0.90
CA ARG A 195 -14.06 11.48 -1.64
C ARG A 195 -13.00 11.42 -2.72
N ILE A 196 -12.03 10.58 -2.52
CA ILE A 196 -11.01 10.30 -3.52
C ILE A 196 -11.62 9.38 -4.57
N ASP A 197 -11.55 9.78 -5.83
CA ASP A 197 -11.87 8.89 -6.93
C ASP A 197 -10.72 7.91 -7.20
N TYR A 198 -10.83 6.74 -6.58
CA TYR A 198 -9.83 5.67 -6.76
C TYR A 198 -9.84 5.07 -8.18
N ASN A 199 -10.88 5.33 -9.00
CA ASN A 199 -10.92 4.87 -10.38
C ASN A 199 -10.10 5.77 -11.31
N ALA A 200 -9.80 7.01 -10.90
CA ALA A 200 -8.94 7.93 -11.63
C ALA A 200 -7.44 7.66 -11.41
N ILE A 201 -7.09 6.68 -10.58
CA ILE A 201 -5.70 6.27 -10.35
C ILE A 201 -5.34 5.27 -11.44
N GLU A 202 -4.98 5.75 -12.63
CA GLU A 202 -4.30 4.94 -13.65
C GLU A 202 -2.80 4.85 -13.29
N TYR A 203 -2.31 3.61 -13.19
CA TYR A 203 -0.90 3.30 -12.97
C TYR A 203 -0.14 3.14 -14.27
#